data_d7500190c2fb2b38ac8eca880b7aedcc
#
_entry.id   d7500190c2fb2b38ac8eca880b7aedcc
#
_cell.length_a   1.000
_cell.length_b   1.000
_cell.length_c   1.000
_cell.angle_alpha   90.00
_cell.angle_beta   90.00
_cell.angle_gamma   90.00
#
_symmetry.space_group_name_H-M   'P 1'
#
loop_
_entity.id
_entity.type
_entity.pdbx_description
1 polymer ?
#
loop_
_entity_poly.entity_id
_entity_poly.type
_entity_poly.pdbx_seq_one_letter_code
_entity_poly.pdbx_strand_id
1 'polypeptide(L)'
;YEKMAVEIQRRWRICKSLMKSISLLSGYSFLVFAIITGVAANGFLKTTEGFTKINPTIFCVTSIIICMFCLSKAMSVIPVGFTYATYGALTITAVTLFGVLKYNQTPNFYGSAGILLIIIGVILLNTLGRLK
;
A
#
# COMPACT_ATOMS: atom_id res chain seq x y z
N TYR A 1 -31.88 -36.10 -8.30
CA TYR A 1 -31.98 -34.78 -7.64
C TYR A 1 -30.72 -34.49 -6.80
N GLU A 2 -30.22 -35.48 -6.04
CA GLU A 2 -29.08 -35.30 -5.14
C GLU A 2 -27.77 -34.97 -5.89
N LYS A 3 -27.45 -35.63 -7.00
CA LYS A 3 -26.27 -35.35 -7.84
C LYS A 3 -26.28 -33.93 -8.42
N MET A 4 -27.46 -33.45 -8.80
CA MET A 4 -27.63 -32.11 -9.36
C MET A 4 -27.43 -31.02 -8.29
N ALA A 5 -27.89 -31.23 -7.07
CA ALA A 5 -27.68 -30.34 -5.94
C ALA A 5 -26.18 -30.23 -5.56
N VAL A 6 -25.45 -31.36 -5.56
CA VAL A 6 -24.01 -31.39 -5.30
C VAL A 6 -23.21 -30.62 -6.38
N GLU A 7 -23.59 -30.76 -7.65
CA GLU A 7 -22.95 -30.04 -8.77
C GLU A 7 -23.19 -28.54 -8.70
N ILE A 8 -24.41 -28.10 -8.35
CA ILE A 8 -24.75 -26.68 -8.11
C ILE A 8 -23.90 -26.12 -6.96
N GLN A 9 -23.81 -26.85 -5.85
CA GLN A 9 -23.00 -26.42 -4.69
C GLN A 9 -21.50 -26.33 -5.02
N ARG A 10 -20.98 -27.22 -5.86
CA ARG A 10 -19.60 -27.18 -6.35
C ARG A 10 -19.35 -25.93 -7.21
N ARG A 11 -20.24 -25.65 -8.16
CA ARG A 11 -20.14 -24.47 -9.02
C ARG A 11 -20.24 -23.17 -8.24
N TRP A 12 -21.10 -23.10 -7.23
CA TRP A 12 -21.21 -21.96 -6.32
C TRP A 12 -19.91 -21.70 -5.55
N ARG A 13 -19.29 -22.77 -5.03
CA ARG A 13 -18.01 -22.65 -4.31
C ARG A 13 -16.89 -22.16 -5.22
N ILE A 14 -16.80 -22.68 -6.44
CA ILE A 14 -15.80 -22.26 -7.44
C ILE A 14 -16.04 -20.80 -7.82
N CYS A 15 -17.25 -20.39 -8.11
CA CYS A 15 -17.60 -19.02 -8.45
C CYS A 15 -17.23 -18.04 -7.32
N LYS A 16 -17.56 -18.39 -6.07
CA LYS A 16 -17.21 -17.60 -4.87
C LYS A 16 -15.70 -17.49 -4.66
N SER A 17 -14.96 -18.57 -4.92
CA SER A 17 -13.48 -18.58 -4.85
C SER A 17 -12.86 -17.70 -5.92
N LEU A 18 -13.35 -17.77 -7.16
CA LEU A 18 -12.89 -16.93 -8.26
C LEU A 18 -13.18 -15.44 -8.02
N MET A 19 -14.37 -15.09 -7.57
CA MET A 19 -14.72 -13.72 -7.22
C MET A 19 -13.83 -13.17 -6.10
N LYS A 20 -13.54 -13.98 -5.08
CA LYS A 20 -12.62 -13.60 -4.01
C LYS A 20 -11.19 -13.38 -4.51
N SER A 21 -10.72 -14.21 -5.43
CA SER A 21 -9.39 -14.07 -6.04
C SER A 21 -9.28 -12.80 -6.88
N ILE A 22 -10.30 -12.49 -7.69
CA ILE A 22 -10.36 -11.27 -8.52
C ILE A 22 -10.42 -10.02 -7.62
N SER A 23 -11.20 -10.05 -6.54
CA SER A 23 -11.30 -8.91 -5.61
C SER A 23 -9.99 -8.66 -4.86
N LEU A 24 -9.27 -9.72 -4.48
CA LEU A 24 -7.93 -9.61 -3.86
C LEU A 24 -6.93 -8.99 -4.83
N LEU A 25 -6.90 -9.45 -6.08
CA LEU A 25 -6.01 -8.90 -7.11
C LEU A 25 -6.29 -7.40 -7.35
N SER A 26 -7.57 -7.02 -7.39
CA SER A 26 -7.99 -5.62 -7.44
C SER A 26 -7.51 -4.83 -6.21
N GLY A 27 -7.66 -5.39 -4.99
CA GLY A 27 -7.18 -4.75 -3.76
C GLY A 27 -5.67 -4.48 -3.78
N TYR A 28 -4.86 -5.45 -4.21
CA TYR A 28 -3.42 -5.27 -4.34
C TYR A 28 -3.04 -4.26 -5.44
N SER A 29 -3.75 -4.20 -6.55
CA SER A 29 -3.51 -3.19 -7.58
C SER A 29 -3.78 -1.76 -7.07
N PHE A 30 -4.86 -1.56 -6.31
CA PHE A 30 -5.12 -0.29 -5.64
C PHE A 30 -4.06 0.06 -4.60
N LEU A 31 -3.55 -0.93 -3.87
CA LEU A 31 -2.47 -0.73 -2.90
C LEU A 31 -1.17 -0.25 -3.58
N VAL A 32 -0.77 -0.88 -4.67
CA VAL A 32 0.41 -0.46 -5.45
C VAL A 32 0.24 0.96 -5.97
N PHE A 33 -0.93 1.30 -6.49
CA PHE A 33 -1.21 2.65 -6.98
C PHE A 33 -1.20 3.69 -5.84
N ALA A 34 -1.72 3.33 -4.66
CA ALA A 34 -1.64 4.16 -3.45
C ALA A 34 -0.18 4.41 -3.02
N ILE A 35 0.68 3.39 -3.08
CA ILE A 35 2.10 3.54 -2.76
C ILE A 35 2.79 4.50 -3.73
N ILE A 36 2.56 4.35 -5.03
CA ILE A 36 3.17 5.22 -6.06
C ILE A 36 2.74 6.68 -5.84
N THR A 37 1.45 6.94 -5.67
CA THR A 37 0.93 8.29 -5.44
C THR A 37 1.35 8.86 -4.09
N GLY A 38 1.43 8.02 -3.05
CA GLY A 38 1.92 8.42 -1.73
C GLY A 38 3.41 8.76 -1.72
N VAL A 39 4.25 7.98 -2.43
CA VAL A 39 5.67 8.27 -2.59
C VAL A 39 5.87 9.57 -3.36
N ALA A 40 5.12 9.80 -4.45
CA ALA A 40 5.18 11.04 -5.19
C ALA A 40 4.80 12.24 -4.32
N ALA A 41 3.68 12.17 -3.59
CA ALA A 41 3.24 13.24 -2.71
C ALA A 41 4.30 13.57 -1.64
N ASN A 42 4.76 12.55 -0.90
CA ASN A 42 5.73 12.73 0.18
C ASN A 42 7.12 13.14 -0.32
N GLY A 43 7.57 12.60 -1.46
CA GLY A 43 8.86 12.94 -2.06
C GLY A 43 8.94 14.41 -2.52
N PHE A 44 7.84 14.94 -3.03
CA PHE A 44 7.77 16.34 -3.46
C PHE A 44 7.28 17.31 -2.37
N LEU A 45 6.89 16.81 -1.19
CA LEU A 45 6.39 17.66 -0.11
C LEU A 45 7.39 18.74 0.32
N LYS A 46 8.70 18.42 0.32
CA LYS A 46 9.76 19.37 0.61
C LYS A 46 9.80 20.56 -0.36
N THR A 47 9.39 20.36 -1.62
CA THR A 47 9.40 21.43 -2.64
C THR A 47 8.26 22.42 -2.48
N THR A 48 7.27 22.12 -1.63
CA THR A 48 6.16 23.04 -1.32
C THR A 48 6.58 24.19 -0.39
N GLU A 49 7.75 24.06 0.27
CA GLU A 49 8.25 25.04 1.25
C GLU A 49 7.19 25.44 2.28
N GLY A 50 6.59 24.43 2.93
CA GLY A 50 5.53 24.67 3.91
C GLY A 50 4.21 25.13 3.29
N PHE A 51 3.88 24.67 2.08
CA PHE A 51 2.67 25.01 1.31
C PHE A 51 2.62 26.47 0.83
N THR A 52 3.76 27.16 0.77
CA THR A 52 3.85 28.51 0.24
C THR A 52 3.88 28.56 -1.28
N LYS A 53 4.43 27.52 -1.92
CA LYS A 53 4.48 27.40 -3.38
C LYS A 53 3.24 26.68 -3.91
N ILE A 54 2.39 27.41 -4.65
CA ILE A 54 1.07 26.94 -5.10
C ILE A 54 1.17 25.71 -5.99
N ASN A 55 2.03 25.69 -7.02
CA ASN A 55 2.12 24.59 -7.99
C ASN A 55 2.47 23.25 -7.34
N PRO A 56 3.59 23.09 -6.56
CA PRO A 56 3.89 21.83 -5.92
C PRO A 56 2.86 21.48 -4.82
N THR A 57 2.24 22.45 -4.19
CA THR A 57 1.19 22.23 -3.20
C THR A 57 -0.04 21.55 -3.82
N ILE A 58 -0.55 22.06 -4.95
CA ILE A 58 -1.68 21.46 -5.66
C ILE A 58 -1.34 20.02 -6.06
N PHE A 59 -0.14 19.77 -6.58
CA PHE A 59 0.32 18.42 -6.93
C PHE A 59 0.32 17.47 -5.72
N CYS A 60 0.90 17.90 -4.59
CA CYS A 60 0.94 17.10 -3.37
C CYS A 60 -0.46 16.80 -2.83
N VAL A 61 -1.32 17.81 -2.72
CA VAL A 61 -2.69 17.66 -2.20
C VAL A 61 -3.50 16.70 -3.08
N THR A 62 -3.47 16.89 -4.39
CA THR A 62 -4.16 16.01 -5.34
C THR A 62 -3.66 14.57 -5.24
N SER A 63 -2.34 14.37 -5.17
CA SER A 63 -1.73 13.05 -5.02
C SER A 63 -2.13 12.37 -3.70
N ILE A 64 -2.22 13.11 -2.59
CA ILE A 64 -2.68 12.58 -1.29
C ILE A 64 -4.15 12.15 -1.37
N ILE A 65 -5.02 12.94 -1.99
CA ILE A 65 -6.44 12.59 -2.14
C ILE A 65 -6.59 11.28 -2.94
N ILE A 66 -5.89 11.15 -4.05
CA ILE A 66 -5.88 9.92 -4.87
C ILE A 66 -5.33 8.75 -4.07
N CYS A 67 -4.22 8.94 -3.35
CA CYS A 67 -3.62 7.94 -2.49
C CYS A 67 -4.62 7.41 -1.44
N MET A 68 -5.30 8.30 -0.72
CA MET A 68 -6.28 7.93 0.30
C MET A 68 -7.48 7.21 -0.28
N PHE A 69 -7.95 7.61 -1.46
CA PHE A 69 -9.01 6.92 -2.17
C PHE A 69 -8.60 5.48 -2.55
N CYS A 70 -7.43 5.30 -3.14
CA CYS A 70 -6.91 3.98 -3.52
C CYS A 70 -6.68 3.10 -2.28
N LEU A 71 -6.15 3.66 -1.20
CA LEU A 71 -5.92 2.97 0.06
C LEU A 71 -7.24 2.50 0.69
N SER A 72 -8.27 3.33 0.67
CA SER A 72 -9.62 2.97 1.11
C SER A 72 -10.20 1.79 0.32
N LYS A 73 -10.00 1.78 -1.01
CA LYS A 73 -10.42 0.66 -1.87
C LYS A 73 -9.63 -0.62 -1.56
N ALA A 74 -8.32 -0.53 -1.31
CA ALA A 74 -7.52 -1.68 -0.91
C ALA A 74 -8.00 -2.27 0.41
N MET A 75 -8.30 -1.44 1.41
CA MET A 75 -8.79 -1.86 2.73
C MET A 75 -10.18 -2.51 2.71
N SER A 76 -10.98 -2.32 1.67
CA SER A 76 -12.27 -3.01 1.54
C SER A 76 -12.12 -4.51 1.31
N VAL A 77 -10.94 -4.96 0.90
CA VAL A 77 -10.63 -6.36 0.54
C VAL A 77 -9.53 -6.95 1.42
N ILE A 78 -8.54 -6.13 1.78
CA ILE A 78 -7.38 -6.52 2.58
C ILE A 78 -7.55 -5.96 3.99
N PRO A 79 -7.23 -6.72 5.06
CA PRO A 79 -7.30 -6.22 6.43
C PRO A 79 -6.50 -4.93 6.61
N VAL A 80 -7.07 -3.98 7.35
CA VAL A 80 -6.54 -2.62 7.55
C VAL A 80 -5.10 -2.63 8.05
N GLY A 81 -4.78 -3.47 9.05
CA GLY A 81 -3.43 -3.57 9.61
C GLY A 81 -2.38 -3.99 8.57
N PHE A 82 -2.70 -4.98 7.72
CA PHE A 82 -1.81 -5.42 6.64
C PHE A 82 -1.62 -4.33 5.58
N THR A 83 -2.71 -3.67 5.20
CA THR A 83 -2.68 -2.60 4.20
C THR A 83 -1.80 -1.45 4.65
N TYR A 84 -2.02 -0.95 5.87
CA TYR A 84 -1.23 0.17 6.42
C TYR A 84 0.22 -0.19 6.68
N ALA A 85 0.50 -1.38 7.20
CA ALA A 85 1.87 -1.81 7.46
C ALA A 85 2.67 -1.93 6.15
N THR A 86 2.08 -2.56 5.13
CA THR A 86 2.72 -2.72 3.83
C THR A 86 2.90 -1.38 3.11
N TYR A 87 1.84 -0.55 3.08
CA TYR A 87 1.91 0.81 2.54
C TYR A 87 2.99 1.65 3.25
N GLY A 88 2.98 1.67 4.58
CA GLY A 88 3.92 2.45 5.38
C GLY A 88 5.37 2.05 5.15
N ALA A 89 5.69 0.75 5.21
CA ALA A 89 7.04 0.27 5.00
C ALA A 89 7.58 0.59 3.61
N LEU A 90 6.79 0.32 2.57
CA LEU A 90 7.20 0.59 1.19
C LEU A 90 7.31 2.08 0.91
N THR A 91 6.37 2.89 1.45
CA THR A 91 6.43 4.34 1.30
C THR A 91 7.63 4.94 2.02
N ILE A 92 7.91 4.55 3.27
CA ILE A 92 9.07 5.03 4.03
C ILE A 92 10.36 4.67 3.30
N THR A 93 10.51 3.43 2.86
CA THR A 93 11.71 2.97 2.13
C THR A 93 11.89 3.76 0.83
N ALA A 94 10.84 3.91 0.03
CA ALA A 94 10.91 4.61 -1.24
C ALA A 94 11.15 6.12 -1.07
N VAL A 95 10.52 6.78 -0.08
CA VAL A 95 10.73 8.21 0.20
C VAL A 95 12.14 8.45 0.74
N THR A 96 12.68 7.54 1.56
CA THR A 96 14.07 7.65 2.00
C THR A 96 15.03 7.54 0.82
N LEU A 97 14.82 6.57 -0.08
CA LEU A 97 15.62 6.43 -1.29
C LEU A 97 15.53 7.68 -2.18
N PHE A 98 14.32 8.23 -2.34
CA PHE A 98 14.10 9.49 -3.05
C PHE A 98 14.85 10.66 -2.38
N GLY A 99 14.85 10.72 -1.05
CA GLY A 99 15.59 11.72 -0.26
C GLY A 99 17.09 11.64 -0.48
N VAL A 100 17.65 10.42 -0.56
CA VAL A 100 19.07 10.19 -0.89
C VAL A 100 19.37 10.69 -2.31
N LEU A 101 18.57 10.28 -3.29
CA LEU A 101 18.84 10.57 -4.70
C LEU A 101 18.63 12.03 -5.08
N LYS A 102 17.58 12.66 -4.56
CA LYS A 102 17.19 14.03 -4.95
C LYS A 102 17.75 15.11 -4.02
N TYR A 103 17.84 14.80 -2.73
CA TYR A 103 18.23 15.80 -1.71
C TYR A 103 19.59 15.51 -1.07
N ASN A 104 20.32 14.48 -1.53
CA ASN A 104 21.60 14.03 -0.96
C ASN A 104 21.54 13.77 0.56
N GLN A 105 20.37 13.33 1.06
CA GLN A 105 20.15 13.03 2.47
C GLN A 105 20.47 11.56 2.77
N THR A 106 21.74 11.25 3.01
CA THR A 106 22.16 9.88 3.35
C THR A 106 21.77 9.54 4.79
N PRO A 107 20.99 8.46 5.02
CA PRO A 107 20.71 7.99 6.37
C PRO A 107 22.01 7.52 7.03
N ASN A 108 22.15 7.81 8.33
CA ASN A 108 23.25 7.26 9.11
C ASN A 108 23.03 5.76 9.37
N PHE A 109 24.00 5.10 10.01
CA PHE A 109 23.92 3.66 10.33
C PHE A 109 22.63 3.28 11.07
N TYR A 110 22.21 4.07 12.04
CA TYR A 110 20.99 3.82 12.83
C TYR A 110 19.71 3.98 11.98
N GLY A 111 19.70 4.94 11.05
CA GLY A 111 18.59 5.12 10.11
C GLY A 111 18.44 3.94 9.16
N SER A 112 19.55 3.44 8.62
CA SER A 112 19.56 2.26 7.74
C SER A 112 19.12 1.00 8.50
N ALA A 113 19.59 0.80 9.72
CA ALA A 113 19.15 -0.30 10.59
C ALA A 113 17.65 -0.22 10.92
N GLY A 114 17.13 0.98 11.17
CA GLY A 114 15.70 1.22 11.41
C GLY A 114 14.83 0.83 10.22
N ILE A 115 15.21 1.21 9.01
CA ILE A 115 14.49 0.83 7.78
C ILE A 115 14.50 -0.69 7.59
N LEU A 116 15.62 -1.36 7.81
CA LEU A 116 15.73 -2.82 7.77
C LEU A 116 14.76 -3.49 8.74
N LEU A 117 14.69 -3.00 9.98
CA LEU A 117 13.78 -3.53 11.00
C LEU A 117 12.30 -3.34 10.60
N ILE A 118 11.94 -2.22 9.98
CA ILE A 118 10.59 -1.97 9.46
C ILE A 118 10.24 -3.00 8.38
N ILE A 119 11.14 -3.23 7.43
CA ILE A 119 10.94 -4.20 6.35
C ILE A 119 10.76 -5.61 6.91
N ILE A 120 11.63 -6.04 7.83
CA ILE A 120 11.55 -7.35 8.48
C ILE A 120 10.23 -7.47 9.24
N GLY A 121 9.83 -6.46 10.02
CA GLY A 121 8.57 -6.46 10.76
C GLY A 121 7.35 -6.60 9.86
N VAL A 122 7.34 -5.95 8.71
CA VAL A 122 6.23 -6.05 7.75
C VAL A 122 6.21 -7.39 7.02
N ILE A 123 7.37 -7.96 6.70
CA ILE A 123 7.45 -9.33 6.15
C ILE A 123 6.89 -10.32 7.18
N LEU A 124 7.28 -10.24 8.44
CA LEU A 124 6.74 -11.07 9.51
C LEU A 124 5.23 -10.92 9.66
N LEU A 125 4.72 -9.70 9.63
CA LEU A 125 3.29 -9.44 9.69
C LEU A 125 2.53 -10.07 8.51
N ASN A 126 3.04 -9.92 7.29
CA ASN A 126 2.38 -10.43 6.10
C ASN A 126 2.49 -11.96 5.95
N THR A 127 3.53 -12.60 6.51
CA THR A 127 3.74 -14.05 6.41
C THR A 127 3.19 -14.82 7.59
N LEU A 128 3.37 -14.33 8.80
CA LEU A 128 3.03 -15.01 10.06
C LEU A 128 1.86 -14.37 10.80
N GLY A 129 1.57 -13.09 10.56
CA GLY A 129 0.47 -12.37 11.21
C GLY A 129 -0.88 -12.81 10.65
N ARG A 130 -1.57 -13.73 11.34
CA ARG A 130 -2.96 -14.07 11.05
C ARG A 130 -3.87 -13.19 11.91
N LEU A 131 -4.46 -12.17 11.30
CA LEU A 131 -5.58 -11.47 11.94
C LEU A 131 -6.83 -12.34 11.83
N LYS A 132 -7.37 -12.78 12.96
CA LYS A 132 -8.66 -13.47 13.06
C LYS A 132 -9.79 -12.47 12.93
#